data_afe22513f620fcb61fd0b6463766c101
#
_entry.id   afe22513f620fcb61fd0b6463766c101
#
_cell.length_a   1.000
_cell.length_b   1.000
_cell.length_c   1.000
_cell.angle_alpha   90.00
_cell.angle_beta   90.00
_cell.angle_gamma   90.00
#
_symmetry.space_group_name_H-M   'P 1'
#
loop_
_entity.id
_entity.type
_entity.pdbx_description
1 polymer ?
#
loop_
_entity_poly.entity_id
_entity_poly.type
_entity_poly.pdbx_seq_one_letter_code
_entity_poly.pdbx_strand_id
1 'polypeptide(L)'
;MDEMTTSSAALDDDETRGAAEPADGIREPGDPDVDAPGGRDRTIRGAALLATLIALPVTLLIAVLAFAKLSPDTPAAAPSPSASASRAQSSAPVEMAAPALAARPATVCRALVSQLPQTIRDLAQRPVTAGPEQNAAYGDPALTLACGGTEPTVPATDEVWRVNSVCWHPVEQGDATVLTTVDRETPVTVRIPRSYEQPLQWVAPISSTIVASVPSGGNIPAGCQG
;
A
#
# COMPACT_ATOMS: atom_id res chain seq x y z
N MET A 1 -17.49 -54.34 -18.95
CA MET A 1 -17.37 -54.26 -20.43
C MET A 1 -17.16 -52.77 -20.64
N ASP A 2 -15.92 -52.55 -20.68
CA ASP A 2 -15.00 -52.05 -21.73
C ASP A 2 -14.98 -50.51 -21.76
N GLU A 3 -13.92 -49.78 -21.83
CA GLU A 3 -12.48 -50.05 -21.87
C GLU A 3 -11.73 -48.76 -21.58
N MET A 4 -10.60 -48.91 -20.99
CA MET A 4 -9.49 -47.97 -20.87
C MET A 4 -9.18 -47.27 -22.18
N THR A 5 -8.84 -45.97 -22.12
CA THR A 5 -7.79 -45.48 -23.03
C THR A 5 -6.93 -44.47 -22.29
N THR A 6 -5.80 -44.93 -21.87
CA THR A 6 -4.58 -44.20 -21.51
C THR A 6 -4.04 -43.52 -22.78
N SER A 7 -3.66 -42.24 -22.66
CA SER A 7 -2.71 -41.66 -23.62
C SER A 7 -1.69 -40.84 -22.86
N SER A 8 -0.54 -41.49 -22.72
CA SER A 8 0.77 -40.88 -22.44
C SER A 8 1.36 -40.38 -23.75
N ALA A 9 1.94 -39.19 -23.72
CA ALA A 9 3.05 -38.77 -24.58
C ALA A 9 3.69 -37.58 -23.85
N ALA A 10 4.86 -37.75 -23.24
CA ALA A 10 6.22 -37.69 -23.78
C ALA A 10 6.60 -36.25 -24.09
N LEU A 11 7.40 -35.66 -23.18
CA LEU A 11 8.84 -35.37 -23.28
C LEU A 11 9.27 -34.77 -24.63
N ASP A 12 9.70 -33.50 -24.58
CA ASP A 12 10.85 -33.06 -25.34
C ASP A 12 11.66 -32.06 -24.54
N ASP A 13 12.83 -32.53 -24.14
CA ASP A 13 13.99 -31.78 -23.77
C ASP A 13 14.51 -31.03 -24.99
N ASP A 14 14.82 -29.75 -24.90
CA ASP A 14 15.83 -29.16 -25.75
C ASP A 14 16.80 -28.32 -24.92
N GLU A 15 17.88 -29.00 -24.66
CA GLU A 15 19.14 -28.56 -24.10
C GLU A 15 20.03 -28.01 -25.21
N THR A 16 20.36 -26.75 -25.21
CA THR A 16 21.51 -26.19 -25.96
C THR A 16 22.19 -25.12 -25.10
N ARG A 17 23.07 -25.47 -24.31
CA ARG A 17 24.53 -25.66 -24.31
C ARG A 17 25.22 -24.84 -25.44
N GLY A 18 25.84 -23.78 -25.08
CA GLY A 18 26.71 -22.93 -25.89
C GLY A 18 27.77 -22.29 -25.03
N ALA A 19 28.74 -23.12 -24.63
CA ALA A 19 30.03 -22.67 -24.15
C ALA A 19 30.89 -22.29 -25.37
N ALA A 20 31.68 -21.24 -25.25
CA ALA A 20 33.03 -21.14 -25.79
C ALA A 20 33.69 -19.82 -25.39
N GLU A 21 34.64 -19.88 -24.48
CA GLU A 21 35.95 -19.25 -24.59
C GLU A 21 36.73 -19.91 -25.75
N PRO A 22 37.87 -19.40 -26.27
CA PRO A 22 39.00 -18.82 -25.52
C PRO A 22 39.78 -17.68 -26.19
N ALA A 23 40.56 -16.99 -25.39
CA ALA A 23 41.95 -16.57 -25.46
C ALA A 23 42.70 -16.56 -26.82
N ASP A 24 43.42 -15.49 -27.02
CA ASP A 24 44.83 -15.40 -27.45
C ASP A 24 45.18 -13.89 -27.46
N GLY A 25 46.11 -13.35 -26.75
CA GLY A 25 47.52 -13.79 -26.67
C GLY A 25 48.32 -13.11 -27.76
N ILE A 26 49.03 -12.03 -27.49
CA ILE A 26 50.27 -11.72 -28.21
C ILE A 26 50.96 -10.53 -27.51
N ARG A 27 52.05 -10.87 -26.78
CA ARG A 27 53.42 -10.43 -26.89
C ARG A 27 53.76 -8.95 -26.70
N GLU A 28 54.45 -8.69 -25.59
CA GLU A 28 55.63 -7.81 -25.55
C GLU A 28 56.68 -8.23 -26.57
N PRO A 29 57.51 -7.33 -27.06
CA PRO A 29 58.76 -7.03 -26.33
C PRO A 29 59.30 -5.61 -26.58
N GLY A 30 60.19 -5.18 -25.71
CA GLY A 30 61.28 -4.26 -26.09
C GLY A 30 61.52 -3.08 -25.17
N ASP A 31 62.20 -3.37 -24.09
CA ASP A 31 63.13 -2.41 -23.50
C ASP A 31 64.26 -2.10 -24.48
N PRO A 32 64.74 -0.90 -24.54
CA PRO A 32 66.15 -0.74 -24.06
C PRO A 32 66.35 0.52 -23.19
N ASP A 33 67.15 0.29 -22.15
CA ASP A 33 67.95 1.24 -21.44
C ASP A 33 68.44 2.44 -22.25
N VAL A 34 68.31 3.64 -21.67
CA VAL A 34 69.35 4.67 -21.80
C VAL A 34 69.37 5.56 -20.56
N ASP A 35 70.45 5.42 -19.81
CA ASP A 35 71.22 6.39 -19.03
C ASP A 35 70.54 7.65 -18.43
N ALA A 36 70.64 7.71 -17.12
CA ALA A 36 70.67 8.94 -16.34
C ALA A 36 71.90 9.83 -16.73
N PRO A 37 71.75 11.18 -16.58
CA PRO A 37 72.52 11.78 -15.52
C PRO A 37 71.74 12.82 -14.69
N GLY A 38 72.14 12.82 -13.44
CA GLY A 38 71.72 13.64 -12.35
C GLY A 38 71.74 15.17 -12.57
N GLY A 39 70.95 15.80 -11.70
CA GLY A 39 71.15 17.21 -11.37
C GLY A 39 70.02 18.13 -11.68
N ARG A 40 68.89 18.00 -10.94
CA ARG A 40 67.88 19.11 -10.84
C ARG A 40 66.97 18.99 -9.59
N ASP A 41 67.44 18.35 -8.54
CA ASP A 41 66.59 18.11 -7.34
C ASP A 41 66.51 19.28 -6.36
N ARG A 42 67.16 20.39 -6.58
CA ARG A 42 67.08 21.55 -5.66
C ARG A 42 66.08 22.61 -6.01
N THR A 43 65.71 22.75 -7.28
CA THR A 43 64.75 23.75 -7.73
C THR A 43 63.30 23.28 -7.57
N ILE A 44 63.06 21.96 -7.62
CA ILE A 44 61.70 21.39 -7.51
C ILE A 44 61.22 21.43 -6.06
N ARG A 45 62.09 21.24 -5.06
CA ARG A 45 61.73 21.32 -3.65
C ARG A 45 61.35 22.70 -3.17
N GLY A 46 61.97 23.75 -3.73
CA GLY A 46 61.61 25.15 -3.44
C GLY A 46 60.27 25.55 -4.04
N ALA A 47 59.99 25.11 -5.27
CA ALA A 47 58.75 25.40 -5.95
C ALA A 47 57.56 24.64 -5.32
N ALA A 48 57.76 23.40 -4.87
CA ALA A 48 56.75 22.63 -4.18
C ALA A 48 56.34 23.22 -2.82
N LEU A 49 57.33 23.72 -2.06
CA LEU A 49 57.06 24.35 -0.76
C LEU A 49 56.36 25.69 -0.91
N LEU A 50 56.68 26.51 -1.94
CA LEU A 50 55.95 27.76 -2.23
C LEU A 50 54.52 27.47 -2.72
N ALA A 51 54.31 26.45 -3.54
CA ALA A 51 53.00 26.07 -4.02
C ALA A 51 52.07 25.58 -2.88
N THR A 52 52.60 24.81 -1.92
CA THR A 52 51.79 24.37 -0.77
C THR A 52 51.51 25.50 0.22
N LEU A 53 52.42 26.47 0.38
CA LEU A 53 52.21 27.60 1.28
C LEU A 53 51.13 28.58 0.78
N ILE A 54 50.88 28.62 -0.52
CA ILE A 54 49.84 29.47 -1.12
C ILE A 54 48.57 28.65 -1.36
N ALA A 55 48.70 27.40 -1.80
CA ALA A 55 47.52 26.58 -2.12
C ALA A 55 46.68 26.24 -0.88
N LEU A 56 47.34 25.93 0.24
CA LEU A 56 46.63 25.56 1.48
C LEU A 56 45.72 26.69 2.02
N PRO A 57 46.19 27.93 2.19
CA PRO A 57 45.32 28.98 2.68
C PRO A 57 44.23 29.37 1.66
N VAL A 58 44.53 29.27 0.37
CA VAL A 58 43.52 29.56 -0.67
C VAL A 58 42.43 28.49 -0.69
N THR A 59 42.77 27.20 -0.61
CA THR A 59 41.77 26.14 -0.55
C THR A 59 40.98 26.17 0.75
N LEU A 60 41.58 26.52 1.86
CA LEU A 60 40.87 26.67 3.14
C LEU A 60 39.90 27.86 3.07
N LEU A 61 40.30 28.96 2.47
CA LEU A 61 39.48 30.16 2.31
C LEU A 61 38.27 29.87 1.38
N ILE A 62 38.51 29.15 0.27
CA ILE A 62 37.44 28.74 -0.64
C ILE A 62 36.50 27.74 0.08
N ALA A 63 37.03 26.79 0.83
CA ALA A 63 36.22 25.82 1.59
C ALA A 63 35.34 26.51 2.64
N VAL A 64 35.89 27.49 3.38
CA VAL A 64 35.13 28.27 4.36
C VAL A 64 34.05 29.11 3.69
N LEU A 65 34.40 29.79 2.57
CA LEU A 65 33.43 30.56 1.80
C LEU A 65 32.34 29.71 1.16
N ALA A 66 32.68 28.52 0.64
CA ALA A 66 31.73 27.56 0.13
C ALA A 66 30.84 27.04 1.24
N PHE A 67 31.42 26.71 2.38
CA PHE A 67 30.64 26.28 3.54
C PHE A 67 29.71 27.37 4.06
N ALA A 68 30.17 28.61 4.14
CA ALA A 68 29.36 29.76 4.55
C ALA A 68 28.25 30.10 3.56
N LYS A 69 28.45 29.83 2.26
CA LYS A 69 27.47 30.13 1.20
C LYS A 69 26.53 28.93 0.91
N LEU A 70 26.99 27.70 1.15
CA LEU A 70 26.22 26.49 0.92
C LEU A 70 25.66 25.90 2.23
N SER A 71 26.05 26.41 3.40
CA SER A 71 25.32 26.04 4.62
C SER A 71 23.89 26.51 4.41
N PRO A 72 22.90 25.59 4.37
CA PRO A 72 21.51 26.02 4.39
C PRO A 72 21.35 26.87 5.65
N ASP A 73 20.91 28.10 5.48
CA ASP A 73 20.37 28.86 6.61
C ASP A 73 19.45 27.90 7.34
N THR A 74 19.86 27.48 8.54
CA THR A 74 18.94 26.76 9.40
C THR A 74 17.82 27.76 9.61
N PRO A 75 16.63 27.59 8.99
CA PRO A 75 15.52 28.47 9.30
C PRO A 75 15.36 28.35 10.79
N ALA A 76 15.42 29.49 11.50
CA ALA A 76 14.97 29.55 12.85
C ALA A 76 13.66 28.78 12.86
N ALA A 77 13.59 27.67 13.61
CA ALA A 77 12.46 26.75 13.60
C ALA A 77 11.19 27.59 13.66
N ALA A 78 10.58 27.82 12.47
CA ALA A 78 9.21 28.27 12.44
C ALA A 78 8.49 27.28 13.36
N PRO A 79 7.64 27.74 14.30
CA PRO A 79 6.91 26.83 15.15
C PRO A 79 6.31 25.81 14.20
N SER A 80 6.79 24.58 14.29
CA SER A 80 6.24 23.46 13.51
C SER A 80 4.75 23.63 13.64
N PRO A 81 3.97 23.66 12.51
CA PRO A 81 2.54 23.63 12.64
C PRO A 81 2.29 22.47 13.59
N SER A 82 1.76 22.79 14.78
CA SER A 82 1.48 21.80 15.82
C SER A 82 0.89 20.65 15.09
N ALA A 83 1.60 19.52 15.01
CA ALA A 83 1.06 18.28 14.48
C ALA A 83 -0.28 18.21 15.21
N SER A 84 -1.38 18.38 14.45
CA SER A 84 -2.72 18.39 15.02
C SER A 84 -2.75 17.12 15.83
N ALA A 85 -2.70 17.25 17.16
CA ALA A 85 -2.61 16.13 18.05
C ALA A 85 -3.76 15.25 17.61
N SER A 86 -3.45 14.10 17.03
CA SER A 86 -4.44 13.17 16.51
C SER A 86 -5.42 12.99 17.65
N ARG A 87 -6.64 13.54 17.50
CA ARG A 87 -7.63 13.50 18.58
C ARG A 87 -7.75 12.04 18.97
N ALA A 88 -7.47 11.69 20.22
CA ALA A 88 -7.59 10.34 20.70
C ALA A 88 -8.98 9.83 20.35
N GLN A 89 -9.05 8.82 19.49
CA GLN A 89 -10.33 8.24 19.08
C GLN A 89 -10.97 7.59 20.29
N SER A 90 -12.28 7.74 20.41
CA SER A 90 -13.04 7.09 21.49
C SER A 90 -12.89 5.59 21.43
N SER A 91 -12.64 4.94 22.55
CA SER A 91 -12.67 3.47 22.70
C SER A 91 -14.01 2.97 23.29
N ALA A 92 -14.96 3.87 23.54
CA ALA A 92 -16.28 3.49 24.06
C ALA A 92 -17.02 2.58 23.08
N PRO A 93 -17.78 1.61 23.56
CA PRO A 93 -18.59 0.75 22.70
C PRO A 93 -19.56 1.56 21.83
N VAL A 94 -19.73 1.13 20.59
CA VAL A 94 -20.67 1.73 19.63
C VAL A 94 -21.99 0.99 19.71
N GLU A 95 -23.09 1.73 19.89
CA GLU A 95 -24.42 1.14 19.93
C GLU A 95 -24.83 0.66 18.53
N MET A 96 -25.15 -0.63 18.42
CA MET A 96 -25.60 -1.27 17.20
C MET A 96 -26.72 -2.27 17.49
N ALA A 97 -27.65 -2.40 16.55
CA ALA A 97 -28.66 -3.45 16.59
C ALA A 97 -28.07 -4.78 16.12
N ALA A 98 -28.52 -5.88 16.71
CA ALA A 98 -28.12 -7.25 16.30
C ALA A 98 -29.37 -8.11 16.14
N PRO A 99 -30.10 -8.01 15.02
CA PRO A 99 -31.23 -8.87 14.75
C PRO A 99 -30.78 -10.33 14.60
N ALA A 100 -31.65 -11.27 14.98
CA ALA A 100 -31.35 -12.68 14.82
C ALA A 100 -31.21 -13.03 13.33
N LEU A 101 -30.14 -13.75 13.00
CA LEU A 101 -29.85 -14.20 11.65
C LEU A 101 -30.23 -15.67 11.47
N ALA A 102 -30.62 -16.05 10.26
CA ALA A 102 -30.72 -17.46 9.89
C ALA A 102 -29.33 -18.12 9.91
N ALA A 103 -29.26 -19.46 10.02
CA ALA A 103 -28.04 -20.20 10.23
C ALA A 103 -26.93 -19.88 9.18
N ARG A 104 -27.30 -19.79 7.91
CA ARG A 104 -26.35 -19.52 6.82
C ARG A 104 -25.78 -18.08 6.88
N PRO A 105 -26.58 -17.02 6.93
CA PRO A 105 -26.09 -15.66 7.15
C PRO A 105 -25.24 -15.53 8.44
N ALA A 106 -25.66 -16.15 9.55
CA ALA A 106 -24.90 -16.11 10.80
C ALA A 106 -23.49 -16.68 10.64
N THR A 107 -23.33 -17.77 9.88
CA THR A 107 -22.01 -18.37 9.60
C THR A 107 -21.17 -17.47 8.74
N VAL A 108 -21.74 -16.90 7.67
CA VAL A 108 -21.05 -15.98 6.74
C VAL A 108 -20.62 -14.71 7.46
N CYS A 109 -21.51 -14.10 8.25
CA CYS A 109 -21.20 -12.87 8.98
C CYS A 109 -20.08 -13.08 10.02
N ARG A 110 -20.08 -14.20 10.73
CA ARG A 110 -19.00 -14.55 11.66
C ARG A 110 -17.67 -14.70 10.94
N ALA A 111 -17.65 -15.35 9.79
CA ALA A 111 -16.45 -15.46 8.96
C ALA A 111 -15.95 -14.09 8.49
N LEU A 112 -16.86 -13.24 8.02
CA LEU A 112 -16.52 -11.88 7.59
C LEU A 112 -15.90 -11.07 8.74
N VAL A 113 -16.60 -10.96 9.87
CA VAL A 113 -16.16 -10.12 10.99
C VAL A 113 -14.83 -10.59 11.56
N SER A 114 -14.59 -11.91 11.61
CA SER A 114 -13.32 -12.46 12.10
C SER A 114 -12.10 -12.11 11.22
N GLN A 115 -12.33 -11.71 9.98
CA GLN A 115 -11.28 -11.36 9.02
C GLN A 115 -11.18 -9.85 8.76
N LEU A 116 -12.05 -9.04 9.38
CA LEU A 116 -11.97 -7.60 9.26
C LEU A 116 -10.65 -7.06 9.86
N PRO A 117 -10.04 -6.04 9.23
CA PRO A 117 -8.83 -5.44 9.76
C PRO A 117 -9.07 -4.74 11.10
N GLN A 118 -8.05 -4.70 11.96
CA GLN A 118 -8.10 -3.94 13.23
C GLN A 118 -8.17 -2.42 13.02
N THR A 119 -7.79 -1.97 11.83
CA THR A 119 -7.85 -0.56 11.44
C THR A 119 -8.34 -0.44 10.01
N ILE A 120 -9.17 0.54 9.74
CA ILE A 120 -9.53 0.97 8.38
C ILE A 120 -8.89 2.33 8.18
N ARG A 121 -7.81 2.39 7.38
CA ARG A 121 -6.95 3.57 7.25
C ARG A 121 -6.40 3.97 8.64
N ASP A 122 -6.82 5.13 9.16
CA ASP A 122 -6.46 5.67 10.48
C ASP A 122 -7.49 5.40 11.57
N LEU A 123 -8.61 4.73 11.24
CA LEU A 123 -9.67 4.43 12.19
C LEU A 123 -9.43 3.09 12.88
N ALA A 124 -9.23 3.12 14.19
CA ALA A 124 -9.11 1.90 15.00
C ALA A 124 -10.48 1.25 15.19
N GLN A 125 -10.49 -0.10 15.25
CA GLN A 125 -11.70 -0.86 15.58
C GLN A 125 -12.14 -0.56 17.01
N ARG A 126 -13.46 -0.52 17.20
CA ARG A 126 -14.11 -0.25 18.49
C ARG A 126 -15.05 -1.40 18.85
N PRO A 127 -15.24 -1.68 20.15
CA PRO A 127 -16.26 -2.60 20.60
C PRO A 127 -17.65 -2.16 20.13
N VAL A 128 -18.54 -3.11 19.91
CA VAL A 128 -19.97 -2.89 19.67
C VAL A 128 -20.79 -3.39 20.84
N THR A 129 -21.98 -2.79 21.08
CA THR A 129 -22.83 -3.16 22.20
C THR A 129 -23.56 -4.47 22.01
N ALA A 130 -23.82 -4.86 20.73
CA ALA A 130 -24.51 -6.11 20.41
C ALA A 130 -23.99 -6.70 19.11
N GLY A 131 -24.08 -8.05 18.99
CA GLY A 131 -23.75 -8.82 17.81
C GLY A 131 -22.31 -8.66 17.30
N PRO A 132 -21.29 -8.82 18.15
CA PRO A 132 -19.89 -8.71 17.69
C PRO A 132 -19.54 -9.74 16.62
N GLU A 133 -20.35 -10.77 16.43
CA GLU A 133 -20.22 -11.78 15.38
C GLU A 133 -20.81 -11.36 14.01
N GLN A 134 -21.55 -10.26 13.97
CA GLN A 134 -22.16 -9.73 12.75
C GLN A 134 -21.93 -8.22 12.56
N ASN A 135 -21.41 -7.53 13.56
CA ASN A 135 -21.22 -6.09 13.59
C ASN A 135 -19.75 -5.71 13.84
N ALA A 136 -19.32 -4.61 13.25
CA ALA A 136 -18.03 -3.97 13.55
C ALA A 136 -18.18 -2.45 13.51
N ALA A 137 -17.32 -1.75 14.24
CA ALA A 137 -17.30 -0.29 14.28
C ALA A 137 -15.86 0.24 14.31
N TYR A 138 -15.63 1.42 13.74
CA TYR A 138 -14.30 2.02 13.61
C TYR A 138 -14.37 3.53 13.82
N GLY A 139 -13.37 4.08 14.49
CA GLY A 139 -13.15 5.53 14.58
C GLY A 139 -14.17 6.30 15.39
N ASP A 140 -14.04 7.64 15.36
CA ASP A 140 -14.92 8.59 16.06
C ASP A 140 -15.04 9.89 15.23
N PRO A 141 -16.23 10.18 14.66
CA PRO A 141 -17.51 9.43 14.78
C PRO A 141 -17.43 8.02 14.19
N ALA A 142 -18.28 7.11 14.64
CA ALA A 142 -18.18 5.71 14.28
C ALA A 142 -18.62 5.43 12.83
N LEU A 143 -17.71 4.88 12.01
CA LEU A 143 -18.07 4.11 10.83
C LEU A 143 -18.52 2.73 11.31
N THR A 144 -19.70 2.26 10.88
CA THR A 144 -20.23 0.97 11.32
C THR A 144 -20.46 0.03 10.17
N LEU A 145 -20.23 -1.27 10.42
CA LEU A 145 -20.52 -2.36 9.48
C LEU A 145 -21.51 -3.31 10.15
N ALA A 146 -22.59 -3.63 9.44
CA ALA A 146 -23.56 -4.65 9.83
C ALA A 146 -23.69 -5.68 8.71
N CYS A 147 -23.63 -6.96 9.07
CA CYS A 147 -23.76 -8.08 8.16
C CYS A 147 -25.08 -8.83 8.41
N GLY A 148 -25.75 -9.29 7.35
CA GLY A 148 -26.96 -10.12 7.44
C GLY A 148 -28.26 -9.33 7.51
N GLY A 149 -28.28 -8.10 7.03
CA GLY A 149 -29.48 -7.29 6.89
C GLY A 149 -30.41 -7.78 5.77
N THR A 150 -31.48 -7.01 5.52
CA THR A 150 -32.36 -7.25 4.39
C THR A 150 -31.68 -6.89 3.07
N GLU A 151 -31.86 -7.72 2.05
CA GLU A 151 -31.39 -7.40 0.71
C GLU A 151 -32.05 -6.11 0.22
N PRO A 152 -31.28 -5.12 -0.24
CA PRO A 152 -31.86 -3.87 -0.71
C PRO A 152 -32.58 -4.09 -2.06
N THR A 153 -33.73 -3.46 -2.23
CA THR A 153 -34.34 -3.31 -3.55
C THR A 153 -33.68 -2.13 -4.25
N VAL A 154 -32.99 -2.40 -5.36
CA VAL A 154 -32.29 -1.37 -6.14
C VAL A 154 -33.13 -1.06 -7.39
N PRO A 155 -33.71 0.13 -7.51
CA PRO A 155 -34.37 0.57 -8.75
C PRO A 155 -33.36 0.55 -9.91
N ALA A 156 -33.84 0.25 -11.11
CA ALA A 156 -33.01 0.19 -12.32
C ALA A 156 -32.32 1.53 -12.67
N THR A 157 -32.85 2.62 -12.14
CA THR A 157 -32.32 3.99 -12.33
C THR A 157 -31.28 4.39 -11.29
N ASP A 158 -31.15 3.62 -10.22
CA ASP A 158 -30.24 3.95 -9.14
C ASP A 158 -28.80 3.64 -9.54
N GLU A 159 -27.91 4.50 -9.07
CA GLU A 159 -26.49 4.33 -9.27
C GLU A 159 -25.95 3.24 -8.32
N VAL A 160 -25.09 2.37 -8.85
CA VAL A 160 -24.33 1.38 -8.07
C VAL A 160 -22.85 1.55 -8.34
N TRP A 161 -22.03 1.33 -7.32
CA TRP A 161 -20.60 1.55 -7.39
C TRP A 161 -19.85 0.25 -7.20
N ARG A 162 -18.94 -0.06 -8.11
CA ARG A 162 -18.09 -1.25 -8.01
C ARG A 162 -16.73 -0.90 -7.37
N VAL A 163 -16.45 -1.50 -6.21
CA VAL A 163 -15.21 -1.29 -5.48
C VAL A 163 -14.59 -2.64 -5.13
N ASN A 164 -13.39 -2.93 -5.62
CA ASN A 164 -12.66 -4.18 -5.38
C ASN A 164 -13.55 -5.42 -5.56
N SER A 165 -14.27 -5.51 -6.68
CA SER A 165 -15.16 -6.63 -7.02
C SER A 165 -16.37 -6.82 -6.08
N VAL A 166 -16.75 -5.79 -5.34
CA VAL A 166 -18.01 -5.71 -4.59
C VAL A 166 -18.87 -4.59 -5.17
N CYS A 167 -20.13 -4.85 -5.36
CA CYS A 167 -21.09 -3.87 -5.84
C CYS A 167 -21.87 -3.26 -4.69
N TRP A 168 -21.83 -1.94 -4.60
CA TRP A 168 -22.39 -1.15 -3.52
C TRP A 168 -23.51 -0.26 -4.03
N HIS A 169 -24.66 -0.29 -3.36
CA HIS A 169 -25.74 0.66 -3.54
C HIS A 169 -25.65 1.76 -2.48
N PRO A 170 -25.37 3.01 -2.87
CA PRO A 170 -25.27 4.13 -1.95
C PRO A 170 -26.65 4.74 -1.69
N VAL A 171 -26.92 5.06 -0.44
CA VAL A 171 -28.09 5.83 -0.03
C VAL A 171 -27.68 6.89 0.98
N GLU A 172 -28.02 8.14 0.72
CA GLU A 172 -27.80 9.22 1.69
C GLU A 172 -28.86 9.17 2.80
N GLN A 173 -28.41 9.03 4.06
CA GLN A 173 -29.28 8.97 5.22
C GLN A 173 -28.83 9.95 6.29
N GLY A 174 -29.53 11.09 6.39
CA GLY A 174 -29.25 12.09 7.42
C GLY A 174 -27.80 12.60 7.34
N ASP A 175 -27.00 12.26 8.32
CA ASP A 175 -25.59 12.66 8.47
C ASP A 175 -24.57 11.63 7.96
N ALA A 176 -25.04 10.63 7.21
CA ALA A 176 -24.19 9.55 6.72
C ALA A 176 -24.55 9.11 5.31
N THR A 177 -23.58 8.53 4.62
CA THR A 177 -23.79 7.69 3.43
C THR A 177 -23.86 6.23 3.88
N VAL A 178 -24.91 5.54 3.51
CA VAL A 178 -25.10 4.10 3.77
C VAL A 178 -24.85 3.35 2.48
N LEU A 179 -23.89 2.45 2.50
CA LEU A 179 -23.52 1.59 1.37
C LEU A 179 -23.93 0.16 1.69
N THR A 180 -24.74 -0.47 0.83
CA THR A 180 -25.15 -1.87 1.00
C THR A 180 -24.72 -2.69 -0.20
N THR A 181 -24.14 -3.87 0.03
CA THR A 181 -23.77 -4.78 -1.06
C THR A 181 -25.01 -5.35 -1.74
N VAL A 182 -24.96 -5.46 -3.07
CA VAL A 182 -26.08 -5.93 -3.90
C VAL A 182 -25.72 -7.15 -4.75
N ASP A 183 -24.50 -7.64 -4.61
CA ASP A 183 -23.94 -8.77 -5.36
C ASP A 183 -23.46 -9.89 -4.43
N ARG A 184 -23.96 -9.94 -3.20
CA ARG A 184 -23.56 -10.91 -2.17
C ARG A 184 -24.75 -11.70 -1.66
N GLU A 185 -24.56 -13.00 -1.37
CA GLU A 185 -25.63 -13.86 -0.80
C GLU A 185 -26.14 -13.36 0.55
N THR A 186 -25.29 -12.68 1.29
CA THR A 186 -25.60 -12.06 2.58
C THR A 186 -25.25 -10.58 2.50
N PRO A 187 -26.23 -9.68 2.58
CA PRO A 187 -25.97 -8.25 2.48
C PRO A 187 -25.07 -7.75 3.60
N VAL A 188 -24.16 -6.86 3.23
CA VAL A 188 -23.29 -6.13 4.16
C VAL A 188 -23.58 -4.65 4.00
N THR A 189 -23.92 -3.99 5.10
CA THR A 189 -24.23 -2.55 5.11
C THR A 189 -23.14 -1.82 5.88
N VAL A 190 -22.61 -0.76 5.30
CA VAL A 190 -21.63 0.13 5.92
C VAL A 190 -22.22 1.53 5.99
N ARG A 191 -22.32 2.07 7.21
CA ARG A 191 -22.74 3.45 7.45
C ARG A 191 -21.50 4.31 7.67
N ILE A 192 -21.31 5.30 6.83
CA ILE A 192 -20.15 6.19 6.83
C ILE A 192 -20.62 7.60 7.17
N PRO A 193 -20.25 8.15 8.34
CA PRO A 193 -20.54 9.55 8.66
C PRO A 193 -20.00 10.51 7.59
N ARG A 194 -20.75 11.56 7.27
CA ARG A 194 -20.35 12.55 6.24
C ARG A 194 -19.06 13.29 6.55
N SER A 195 -18.63 13.31 7.79
CA SER A 195 -17.33 13.85 8.17
C SER A 195 -16.16 13.06 7.55
N TYR A 196 -16.42 11.83 7.11
CA TYR A 196 -15.49 11.02 6.33
C TYR A 196 -15.84 11.20 4.85
N GLU A 197 -15.28 12.21 4.22
CA GLU A 197 -15.47 12.46 2.80
C GLU A 197 -15.10 11.23 1.95
N GLN A 198 -15.62 11.17 0.71
CA GLN A 198 -15.30 10.12 -0.27
C GLN A 198 -15.58 8.70 0.25
N PRO A 199 -16.84 8.33 0.42
CA PRO A 199 -17.26 7.07 1.09
C PRO A 199 -16.66 5.81 0.47
N LEU A 200 -16.37 5.79 -0.84
CA LEU A 200 -15.77 4.63 -1.50
C LEU A 200 -14.37 4.27 -0.98
N GLN A 201 -13.61 5.25 -0.52
CA GLN A 201 -12.28 5.00 0.03
C GLN A 201 -12.30 4.23 1.36
N TRP A 202 -13.42 4.33 2.08
CA TRP A 202 -13.59 3.66 3.36
C TRP A 202 -14.06 2.21 3.21
N VAL A 203 -14.80 1.91 2.14
CA VAL A 203 -15.24 0.53 1.86
C VAL A 203 -14.22 -0.27 1.06
N ALA A 204 -13.24 0.35 0.43
CA ALA A 204 -12.24 -0.36 -0.36
C ALA A 204 -11.45 -1.43 0.44
N PRO A 205 -10.94 -1.17 1.65
CA PRO A 205 -10.31 -2.19 2.48
C PRO A 205 -11.27 -3.30 2.90
N ILE A 206 -12.53 -2.95 3.20
CA ILE A 206 -13.58 -3.88 3.60
C ILE A 206 -14.00 -4.78 2.42
N SER A 207 -14.08 -4.22 1.21
CA SER A 207 -14.50 -4.96 0.01
C SER A 207 -13.63 -6.19 -0.24
N SER A 208 -12.32 -6.09 -0.04
CA SER A 208 -11.42 -7.24 -0.21
C SER A 208 -11.72 -8.37 0.78
N THR A 209 -12.06 -8.03 2.03
CA THR A 209 -12.46 -9.01 3.04
C THR A 209 -13.83 -9.61 2.71
N ILE A 210 -14.77 -8.81 2.18
CA ILE A 210 -16.08 -9.29 1.74
C ILE A 210 -15.93 -10.32 0.62
N VAL A 211 -15.09 -10.05 -0.38
CA VAL A 211 -14.82 -11.00 -1.48
C VAL A 211 -14.32 -12.34 -0.96
N ALA A 212 -13.45 -12.31 0.06
CA ALA A 212 -12.87 -13.52 0.64
C ALA A 212 -13.85 -14.32 1.51
N SER A 213 -14.86 -13.67 2.12
CA SER A 213 -15.68 -14.26 3.19
C SER A 213 -17.15 -14.43 2.82
N VAL A 214 -17.67 -13.60 1.92
CA VAL A 214 -19.10 -13.58 1.56
C VAL A 214 -19.24 -13.99 0.10
N PRO A 215 -19.85 -15.15 -0.20
CA PRO A 215 -20.08 -15.60 -1.56
C PRO A 215 -20.90 -14.58 -2.39
N SER A 216 -20.64 -14.56 -3.69
CA SER A 216 -21.46 -13.80 -4.63
C SER A 216 -22.88 -14.38 -4.69
N GLY A 217 -23.85 -13.52 -4.83
CA GLY A 217 -25.28 -13.87 -4.86
C GLY A 217 -26.16 -12.64 -4.95
N GLY A 218 -27.47 -12.86 -4.77
CA GLY A 218 -28.45 -11.78 -4.83
C GLY A 218 -28.88 -11.39 -6.26
N ASN A 219 -29.69 -10.34 -6.36
CA ASN A 219 -30.15 -9.76 -7.62
C ASN A 219 -29.14 -8.72 -8.10
N ILE A 220 -28.17 -9.15 -8.90
CA ILE A 220 -27.08 -8.30 -9.37
C ILE A 220 -27.62 -7.26 -10.37
N PRO A 221 -27.63 -5.96 -10.05
CA PRO A 221 -28.05 -4.90 -10.96
C PRO A 221 -27.21 -4.84 -12.24
N ALA A 222 -27.78 -4.35 -13.33
CA ALA A 222 -27.09 -4.26 -14.62
C ALA A 222 -25.76 -3.48 -14.56
N GLY A 223 -25.66 -2.45 -13.72
CA GLY A 223 -24.42 -1.68 -13.51
C GLY A 223 -23.28 -2.44 -12.83
N CYS A 224 -23.56 -3.63 -12.30
CA CYS A 224 -22.58 -4.50 -11.64
C CYS A 224 -22.20 -5.73 -12.45
N GLN A 225 -22.88 -5.95 -13.57
CA GLN A 225 -22.59 -7.04 -14.49
C GLN A 225 -21.42 -6.62 -15.40
N GLY A 226 -20.25 -7.25 -15.25
CA GLY A 226 -19.07 -6.91 -16.03
C GLY A 226 -17.89 -7.80 -15.72
#